data_de2274d70bec90d32542c2ad8cc4f839
#
_entry.id   de2274d70bec90d32542c2ad8cc4f839
#
_cell.length_a   1.000
_cell.length_b   1.000
_cell.length_c   1.000
_cell.angle_alpha   90.00
_cell.angle_beta   90.00
_cell.angle_gamma   90.00
#
_symmetry.space_group_name_H-M   'P 1'
#
loop_
_entity.id
_entity.type
_entity.pdbx_description
1 polymer ?
#
loop_
_entity_poly.entity_id
_entity_poly.type
_entity_poly.pdbx_seq_one_letter_code
_entity_poly.pdbx_strand_id
1 'polypeptide(L)'
;MNALRVTVLGVCLLVLQACVTESKSGRTVPSESEAAVANTNLGAGYLRQGKPDLAIERLQRALDQDPRNAEAHSTIALAYDQLGSVEEAEDHYKRAVQIQPQNGLSANAYAVFLCRHNRWKDAEPYFERAADSRSYRTPEVALTNAGNCAADNGDSAKAAQYYRSALDRNKTYADALRGMMDLSYQQKNYLQTRAFVQRYLDSQPASAAVLWLCVNVERELANRAAADKCATQLRSGFPTSPEVAQLQALQQTNGGQ
;
A
#
# COMPACT_ATOMS: atom_id res chain seq x y z
N MET A 1 86.86 41.25 43.88
CA MET A 1 87.07 40.56 42.56
C MET A 1 86.71 39.12 42.77
N ASN A 2 85.99 38.58 41.85
CA ASN A 2 85.47 37.21 41.64
C ASN A 2 84.01 36.99 42.05
N ALA A 3 83.20 36.99 41.03
CA ALA A 3 81.77 36.67 41.02
C ALA A 3 81.56 35.14 41.10
N LEU A 4 80.74 34.73 42.03
CA LEU A 4 80.32 33.33 42.13
C LEU A 4 78.96 33.19 41.43
N ARG A 5 78.93 32.49 40.30
CA ARG A 5 77.72 32.16 39.58
C ARG A 5 77.03 30.96 40.24
N VAL A 6 75.83 31.18 40.77
CA VAL A 6 74.95 30.12 41.23
C VAL A 6 73.98 29.80 40.11
N THR A 7 74.13 28.63 39.54
CA THR A 7 73.20 28.05 38.60
C THR A 7 72.06 27.38 39.31
N VAL A 8 70.81 27.95 39.24
CA VAL A 8 69.61 27.31 39.77
C VAL A 8 69.05 26.40 38.66
N LEU A 9 69.09 25.11 38.85
CA LEU A 9 68.38 24.13 38.03
C LEU A 9 66.90 24.21 38.39
N GLY A 10 66.11 24.73 37.45
CA GLY A 10 64.64 24.69 37.52
C GLY A 10 64.14 23.33 37.03
N VAL A 11 63.61 22.51 37.93
CA VAL A 11 62.87 21.29 37.61
C VAL A 11 61.48 21.70 37.14
N CYS A 12 61.24 21.64 35.81
CA CYS A 12 59.89 21.76 35.25
C CYS A 12 59.13 20.44 35.49
N LEU A 13 58.24 20.45 36.49
CA LEU A 13 57.20 19.43 36.62
C LEU A 13 56.12 19.65 35.54
N LEU A 14 56.19 18.91 34.46
CA LEU A 14 55.11 18.81 33.50
C LEU A 14 53.96 17.99 34.15
N VAL A 15 52.93 18.67 34.65
CA VAL A 15 51.69 18.07 35.05
C VAL A 15 50.90 17.78 33.78
N LEU A 16 50.94 16.51 33.32
CA LEU A 16 50.06 15.98 32.30
C LEU A 16 48.63 15.96 32.86
N GLN A 17 47.87 16.99 32.60
CA GLN A 17 46.41 16.93 32.76
C GLN A 17 45.85 16.00 31.68
N ALA A 18 45.65 14.72 32.01
CA ALA A 18 44.82 13.85 31.22
C ALA A 18 43.39 14.37 31.28
N CYS A 19 42.93 15.03 30.21
CA CYS A 19 41.52 15.25 29.98
C CYS A 19 40.85 13.88 29.81
N VAL A 20 40.33 13.35 30.89
CA VAL A 20 39.34 12.26 30.82
C VAL A 20 38.09 12.87 30.18
N THR A 21 37.98 12.72 28.88
CA THR A 21 36.73 12.88 28.20
C THR A 21 35.83 11.73 28.64
N GLU A 22 35.04 11.95 29.70
CA GLU A 22 33.87 11.11 29.95
C GLU A 22 33.02 11.11 28.69
N SER A 23 33.17 10.07 27.89
CA SER A 23 32.16 9.71 26.89
C SER A 23 30.88 9.39 27.68
N LYS A 24 30.06 10.39 27.93
CA LYS A 24 28.67 10.17 28.30
C LYS A 24 28.06 9.42 27.12
N SER A 25 28.05 8.09 27.21
CA SER A 25 27.06 7.27 26.52
C SER A 25 25.68 7.66 27.06
N GLY A 26 25.35 8.91 26.84
CA GLY A 26 24.03 9.45 27.09
C GLY A 26 23.11 8.80 26.09
N ARG A 27 22.30 7.89 26.55
CA ARG A 27 21.06 7.53 25.86
C ARG A 27 20.35 8.87 25.65
N THR A 28 20.50 9.46 24.44
CA THR A 28 19.79 10.68 24.07
C THR A 28 18.32 10.35 24.18
N VAL A 29 17.63 11.01 25.12
CA VAL A 29 16.17 10.91 25.19
C VAL A 29 15.67 11.46 23.85
N PRO A 30 14.93 10.65 23.05
CA PRO A 30 14.41 11.14 21.77
C PRO A 30 13.62 12.43 21.96
N SER A 31 13.71 13.36 21.01
CA SER A 31 12.83 14.54 21.01
C SER A 31 11.36 14.07 20.98
N GLU A 32 10.42 14.89 21.46
CA GLU A 32 8.99 14.55 21.43
C GLU A 32 8.54 14.14 20.01
N SER A 33 9.04 14.82 18.99
CA SER A 33 8.77 14.48 17.58
C SER A 33 9.35 13.11 17.18
N GLU A 34 10.58 12.77 17.60
CA GLU A 34 11.18 11.45 17.34
C GLU A 34 10.43 10.33 18.07
N ALA A 35 10.01 10.60 19.31
CA ALA A 35 9.21 9.66 20.08
C ALA A 35 7.81 9.45 19.45
N ALA A 36 7.18 10.50 18.93
CA ALA A 36 5.92 10.41 18.20
C ALA A 36 6.06 9.54 16.93
N VAL A 37 7.11 9.78 16.14
CA VAL A 37 7.40 8.95 14.94
C VAL A 37 7.64 7.49 15.32
N ALA A 38 8.41 7.22 16.38
CA ALA A 38 8.66 5.84 16.84
C ALA A 38 7.36 5.14 17.28
N ASN A 39 6.50 5.83 18.04
CA ASN A 39 5.20 5.29 18.44
C ASN A 39 4.25 5.08 17.23
N THR A 40 4.26 5.98 16.24
CA THR A 40 3.50 5.81 14.99
C THR A 40 3.94 4.56 14.24
N ASN A 41 5.25 4.34 14.09
CA ASN A 41 5.79 3.17 13.43
C ASN A 41 5.47 1.86 14.18
N LEU A 42 5.51 1.87 15.50
CA LEU A 42 5.09 0.74 16.34
C LEU A 42 3.61 0.43 16.17
N GLY A 43 2.75 1.45 16.18
CA GLY A 43 1.32 1.31 15.94
C GLY A 43 1.02 0.69 14.57
N ALA A 44 1.66 1.20 13.52
CA ALA A 44 1.56 0.62 12.17
C ALA A 44 2.07 -0.85 12.14
N GLY A 45 3.10 -1.16 12.93
CA GLY A 45 3.60 -2.53 13.10
C GLY A 45 2.56 -3.46 13.73
N TYR A 46 1.85 -3.00 14.76
CA TYR A 46 0.78 -3.78 15.41
C TYR A 46 -0.42 -3.99 14.47
N LEU A 47 -0.78 -3.00 13.66
CA LEU A 47 -1.85 -3.18 12.64
C LEU A 47 -1.49 -4.28 11.64
N ARG A 48 -0.24 -4.31 11.14
CA ARG A 48 0.21 -5.39 10.25
C ARG A 48 0.18 -6.78 10.90
N GLN A 49 0.23 -6.86 12.24
CA GLN A 49 0.09 -8.10 13.01
C GLN A 49 -1.38 -8.44 13.37
N GLY A 50 -2.35 -7.63 12.90
CA GLY A 50 -3.77 -7.82 13.26
C GLY A 50 -4.08 -7.52 14.73
N LYS A 51 -3.34 -6.58 15.35
CA LYS A 51 -3.51 -6.18 16.76
C LYS A 51 -3.94 -4.72 16.87
N PRO A 52 -5.16 -4.37 16.47
CA PRO A 52 -5.62 -2.97 16.42
C PRO A 52 -5.64 -2.28 17.79
N ASP A 53 -5.98 -2.99 18.88
CA ASP A 53 -6.00 -2.42 20.23
C ASP A 53 -4.60 -1.93 20.65
N LEU A 54 -3.57 -2.75 20.43
CA LEU A 54 -2.17 -2.36 20.74
C LEU A 54 -1.70 -1.24 19.82
N ALA A 55 -2.19 -1.19 18.59
CA ALA A 55 -1.92 -0.10 17.66
C ALA A 55 -2.48 1.20 18.20
N ILE A 56 -3.74 1.22 18.65
CA ILE A 56 -4.40 2.40 19.22
C ILE A 56 -3.62 2.93 20.41
N GLU A 57 -3.19 2.07 21.34
CA GLU A 57 -2.38 2.49 22.49
C GLU A 57 -1.10 3.24 22.08
N ARG A 58 -0.37 2.71 21.10
CA ARG A 58 0.87 3.34 20.62
C ARG A 58 0.61 4.62 19.86
N LEU A 59 -0.43 4.64 19.03
CA LEU A 59 -0.80 5.81 18.23
C LEU A 59 -1.36 6.94 19.09
N GLN A 60 -2.09 6.60 20.16
CA GLN A 60 -2.52 7.61 21.13
C GLN A 60 -1.31 8.29 21.79
N ARG A 61 -0.29 7.51 22.20
CA ARG A 61 0.97 8.08 22.73
C ARG A 61 1.69 8.95 21.69
N ALA A 62 1.64 8.55 20.41
CA ALA A 62 2.21 9.39 19.35
C ALA A 62 1.48 10.73 19.25
N LEU A 63 0.15 10.72 19.34
CA LEU A 63 -0.69 11.93 19.29
C LEU A 63 -0.60 12.78 20.55
N ASP A 64 -0.32 12.19 21.72
CA ASP A 64 -0.03 12.93 22.96
C ASP A 64 1.29 13.70 22.83
N GLN A 65 2.28 13.17 22.11
CA GLN A 65 3.58 13.78 21.85
C GLN A 65 3.55 14.78 20.68
N ASP A 66 2.80 14.45 19.62
CA ASP A 66 2.60 15.32 18.45
C ASP A 66 1.14 15.26 18.00
N PRO A 67 0.27 16.14 18.50
CA PRO A 67 -1.14 16.19 18.11
C PRO A 67 -1.38 16.55 16.64
N ARG A 68 -0.34 16.96 15.91
CA ARG A 68 -0.41 17.28 14.46
C ARG A 68 0.27 16.25 13.59
N ASN A 69 0.52 15.06 14.10
CA ASN A 69 1.06 13.96 13.32
C ASN A 69 -0.03 13.34 12.40
N ALA A 70 -0.07 13.78 11.15
CA ALA A 70 -1.07 13.31 10.18
C ALA A 70 -0.98 11.80 9.91
N GLU A 71 0.22 11.22 9.97
CA GLU A 71 0.42 9.78 9.78
C GLU A 71 -0.16 8.99 10.96
N ALA A 72 0.08 9.45 12.20
CA ALA A 72 -0.51 8.85 13.39
C ALA A 72 -2.05 8.92 13.33
N HIS A 73 -2.62 10.06 12.92
CA HIS A 73 -4.06 10.19 12.71
C HIS A 73 -4.59 9.22 11.64
N SER A 74 -3.93 9.10 10.48
CA SER A 74 -4.36 8.15 9.44
C SER A 74 -4.26 6.69 9.90
N THR A 75 -3.23 6.37 10.68
CA THR A 75 -2.98 5.00 11.13
C THR A 75 -3.93 4.59 12.26
N ILE A 76 -4.23 5.48 13.21
CA ILE A 76 -5.21 5.19 14.27
C ILE A 76 -6.62 5.11 13.71
N ALA A 77 -6.94 5.90 12.68
CA ALA A 77 -8.20 5.80 11.95
C ALA A 77 -8.39 4.39 11.37
N LEU A 78 -7.34 3.83 10.75
CA LEU A 78 -7.39 2.46 10.23
C LEU A 78 -7.59 1.43 11.35
N ALA A 79 -7.00 1.65 12.54
CA ALA A 79 -7.20 0.76 13.69
C ALA A 79 -8.67 0.79 14.17
N TYR A 80 -9.25 1.97 14.31
CA TYR A 80 -10.66 2.12 14.68
C TYR A 80 -11.61 1.50 13.64
N ASP A 81 -11.33 1.70 12.35
CA ASP A 81 -12.11 1.11 11.26
C ASP A 81 -12.06 -0.44 11.29
N GLN A 82 -10.91 -1.06 11.62
CA GLN A 82 -10.80 -2.50 11.80
C GLN A 82 -11.62 -3.02 13.00
N LEU A 83 -11.83 -2.19 14.02
CA LEU A 83 -12.67 -2.51 15.19
C LEU A 83 -14.14 -2.17 14.97
N GLY A 84 -14.52 -1.56 13.86
CA GLY A 84 -15.87 -1.13 13.56
C GLY A 84 -16.28 0.18 14.24
N SER A 85 -15.35 0.91 14.86
CA SER A 85 -15.55 2.24 15.43
C SER A 85 -15.51 3.30 14.33
N VAL A 86 -16.60 3.39 13.57
CA VAL A 86 -16.68 4.15 12.31
C VAL A 86 -16.54 5.66 12.54
N GLU A 87 -17.18 6.19 13.58
CA GLU A 87 -17.16 7.62 13.90
C GLU A 87 -15.75 8.08 14.29
N GLU A 88 -15.07 7.34 15.17
CA GLU A 88 -13.71 7.62 15.60
C GLU A 88 -12.73 7.51 14.41
N ALA A 89 -12.92 6.51 13.57
CA ALA A 89 -12.12 6.35 12.37
C ALA A 89 -12.26 7.56 11.44
N GLU A 90 -13.49 7.99 11.16
CA GLU A 90 -13.74 9.13 10.28
C GLU A 90 -13.15 10.42 10.84
N ASP A 91 -13.30 10.69 12.13
CA ASP A 91 -12.76 11.89 12.77
C ASP A 91 -11.24 11.95 12.65
N HIS A 92 -10.56 10.84 12.85
CA HIS A 92 -9.12 10.77 12.68
C HIS A 92 -8.69 10.89 11.20
N TYR A 93 -9.39 10.28 10.26
CA TYR A 93 -9.10 10.48 8.83
C TYR A 93 -9.29 11.94 8.40
N LYS A 94 -10.37 12.60 8.83
CA LYS A 94 -10.59 14.03 8.58
C LYS A 94 -9.45 14.89 9.11
N ARG A 95 -9.00 14.62 10.35
CA ARG A 95 -7.86 15.34 10.95
C ARG A 95 -6.58 15.16 10.14
N ALA A 96 -6.28 13.94 9.70
CA ALA A 96 -5.10 13.67 8.89
C ALA A 96 -5.06 14.50 7.60
N VAL A 97 -6.18 14.54 6.86
CA VAL A 97 -6.27 15.31 5.60
C VAL A 97 -6.36 16.82 5.82
N GLN A 98 -6.82 17.28 6.99
CA GLN A 98 -6.80 18.70 7.37
C GLN A 98 -5.39 19.18 7.75
N ILE A 99 -4.62 18.35 8.47
CA ILE A 99 -3.25 18.68 8.89
C ILE A 99 -2.31 18.75 7.69
N GLN A 100 -2.45 17.80 6.76
CA GLN A 100 -1.62 17.72 5.54
C GLN A 100 -2.50 17.56 4.29
N PRO A 101 -3.11 18.64 3.78
CA PRO A 101 -4.03 18.56 2.64
C PRO A 101 -3.40 18.02 1.35
N GLN A 102 -2.08 18.17 1.19
CA GLN A 102 -1.33 17.70 0.02
C GLN A 102 -0.77 16.27 0.17
N ASN A 103 -1.01 15.62 1.32
CA ASN A 103 -0.55 14.25 1.55
C ASN A 103 -1.48 13.26 0.84
N GLY A 104 -1.02 12.75 -0.31
CA GLY A 104 -1.78 11.80 -1.10
C GLY A 104 -2.02 10.45 -0.41
N LEU A 105 -1.12 10.04 0.51
CA LEU A 105 -1.31 8.81 1.27
C LEU A 105 -2.53 8.91 2.22
N SER A 106 -2.61 10.00 2.99
CA SER A 106 -3.75 10.25 3.87
C SER A 106 -5.05 10.44 3.10
N ALA A 107 -5.00 11.13 1.95
CA ALA A 107 -6.15 11.31 1.08
C ALA A 107 -6.65 9.96 0.53
N ASN A 108 -5.76 9.12 0.00
CA ASN A 108 -6.13 7.79 -0.48
C ASN A 108 -6.70 6.90 0.65
N ALA A 109 -6.11 6.93 1.84
CA ALA A 109 -6.59 6.15 2.98
C ALA A 109 -8.01 6.56 3.38
N TYR A 110 -8.29 7.87 3.47
CA TYR A 110 -9.63 8.36 3.77
C TYR A 110 -10.64 8.02 2.66
N ALA A 111 -10.24 8.13 1.39
CA ALA A 111 -11.07 7.76 0.27
C ALA A 111 -11.46 6.26 0.31
N VAL A 112 -10.52 5.37 0.59
CA VAL A 112 -10.77 3.92 0.75
C VAL A 112 -11.74 3.66 1.90
N PHE A 113 -11.58 4.35 3.03
CA PHE A 113 -12.52 4.26 4.15
C PHE A 113 -13.93 4.67 3.71
N LEU A 114 -14.09 5.84 3.10
CA LEU A 114 -15.40 6.32 2.63
C LEU A 114 -16.04 5.34 1.63
N CYS A 115 -15.25 4.78 0.73
CA CYS A 115 -15.72 3.80 -0.23
C CYS A 115 -16.25 2.52 0.46
N ARG A 116 -15.52 1.96 1.41
CA ARG A 116 -15.95 0.79 2.19
C ARG A 116 -17.27 1.02 2.94
N HIS A 117 -17.55 2.27 3.30
CA HIS A 117 -18.79 2.69 3.92
C HIS A 117 -19.85 3.20 2.92
N ASN A 118 -19.78 2.78 1.64
CA ASN A 118 -20.72 3.10 0.56
C ASN A 118 -20.87 4.61 0.27
N ARG A 119 -19.83 5.38 0.58
CA ARG A 119 -19.81 6.85 0.39
C ARG A 119 -18.94 7.23 -0.80
N TRP A 120 -19.19 6.59 -1.94
CA TRP A 120 -18.43 6.77 -3.18
C TRP A 120 -18.28 8.24 -3.59
N LYS A 121 -19.38 9.01 -3.59
CA LYS A 121 -19.35 10.41 -4.00
C LYS A 121 -18.46 11.28 -3.11
N ASP A 122 -18.38 10.95 -1.82
CA ASP A 122 -17.51 11.64 -0.88
C ASP A 122 -16.05 11.18 -1.02
N ALA A 123 -15.82 9.94 -1.46
CA ALA A 123 -14.50 9.36 -1.64
C ALA A 123 -13.77 9.92 -2.88
N GLU A 124 -14.51 10.16 -3.96
CA GLU A 124 -13.95 10.52 -5.27
C GLU A 124 -12.96 11.69 -5.23
N PRO A 125 -13.29 12.87 -4.64
CA PRO A 125 -12.36 14.00 -4.61
C PRO A 125 -11.08 13.71 -3.82
N TYR A 126 -11.09 12.78 -2.90
CA TYR A 126 -9.89 12.38 -2.16
C TYR A 126 -9.01 11.42 -2.97
N PHE A 127 -9.59 10.51 -3.77
CA PHE A 127 -8.82 9.71 -4.71
C PHE A 127 -8.14 10.58 -5.77
N GLU A 128 -8.85 11.56 -6.33
CA GLU A 128 -8.30 12.50 -7.30
C GLU A 128 -7.15 13.32 -6.68
N ARG A 129 -7.37 13.85 -5.48
CA ARG A 129 -6.31 14.56 -4.74
C ARG A 129 -5.08 13.68 -4.50
N ALA A 130 -5.29 12.40 -4.16
CA ALA A 130 -4.18 11.46 -3.98
C ALA A 130 -3.41 11.24 -5.27
N ALA A 131 -4.12 11.01 -6.39
CA ALA A 131 -3.51 10.78 -7.70
C ALA A 131 -2.73 11.99 -8.23
N ASP A 132 -3.15 13.21 -7.88
CA ASP A 132 -2.51 14.46 -8.30
C ASP A 132 -1.42 14.95 -7.33
N SER A 133 -1.30 14.31 -6.16
CA SER A 133 -0.30 14.67 -5.15
C SER A 133 1.12 14.36 -5.62
N ARG A 134 1.98 15.40 -5.66
CA ARG A 134 3.40 15.25 -6.03
C ARG A 134 4.20 14.41 -5.03
N SER A 135 3.76 14.34 -3.79
CA SER A 135 4.40 13.54 -2.75
C SER A 135 3.98 12.06 -2.76
N TYR A 136 2.90 11.72 -3.46
CA TYR A 136 2.40 10.36 -3.56
C TYR A 136 3.03 9.64 -4.76
N ARG A 137 3.95 8.72 -4.46
CA ARG A 137 4.78 8.08 -5.50
C ARG A 137 4.07 7.00 -6.32
N THR A 138 2.87 6.63 -5.92
CA THR A 138 2.10 5.54 -6.52
C THR A 138 0.68 6.00 -6.89
N PRO A 139 0.55 7.01 -7.78
CA PRO A 139 -0.76 7.53 -8.17
C PRO A 139 -1.66 6.46 -8.81
N GLU A 140 -1.07 5.45 -9.46
CA GLU A 140 -1.78 4.29 -10.00
C GLU A 140 -2.56 3.51 -8.93
N VAL A 141 -2.07 3.48 -7.68
CA VAL A 141 -2.77 2.84 -6.55
C VAL A 141 -4.07 3.59 -6.23
N ALA A 142 -4.00 4.91 -6.08
CA ALA A 142 -5.19 5.71 -5.78
C ALA A 142 -6.23 5.63 -6.91
N LEU A 143 -5.78 5.71 -8.17
CA LEU A 143 -6.64 5.58 -9.35
C LEU A 143 -7.28 4.18 -9.44
N THR A 144 -6.53 3.12 -9.11
CA THR A 144 -7.10 1.78 -9.09
C THR A 144 -8.11 1.59 -7.98
N ASN A 145 -7.84 2.13 -6.78
CA ASN A 145 -8.81 2.14 -5.68
C ASN A 145 -10.08 2.91 -6.05
N ALA A 146 -9.95 4.05 -6.74
CA ALA A 146 -11.10 4.78 -7.28
C ALA A 146 -11.90 3.94 -8.30
N GLY A 147 -11.19 3.22 -9.16
CA GLY A 147 -11.79 2.29 -10.12
C GLY A 147 -12.55 1.15 -9.46
N ASN A 148 -11.95 0.52 -8.45
CA ASN A 148 -12.61 -0.52 -7.66
C ASN A 148 -13.88 0.02 -6.99
N CYS A 149 -13.76 1.17 -6.34
CA CYS A 149 -14.88 1.82 -5.67
C CYS A 149 -16.02 2.17 -6.62
N ALA A 150 -15.73 2.69 -7.82
CA ALA A 150 -16.72 2.97 -8.85
C ALA A 150 -17.38 1.67 -9.35
N ALA A 151 -16.62 0.60 -9.55
CA ALA A 151 -17.13 -0.71 -9.96
C ALA A 151 -18.07 -1.29 -8.90
N ASP A 152 -17.70 -1.26 -7.64
CA ASP A 152 -18.51 -1.75 -6.50
C ASP A 152 -19.82 -0.94 -6.38
N ASN A 153 -19.79 0.33 -6.74
CA ASN A 153 -20.98 1.20 -6.78
C ASN A 153 -21.80 1.07 -8.09
N GLY A 154 -21.42 0.17 -9.00
CA GLY A 154 -22.12 -0.11 -10.25
C GLY A 154 -21.79 0.87 -11.40
N ASP A 155 -20.89 1.84 -11.22
CA ASP A 155 -20.46 2.77 -12.26
C ASP A 155 -19.29 2.20 -13.07
N SER A 156 -19.63 1.24 -13.94
CA SER A 156 -18.65 0.58 -14.82
C SER A 156 -17.93 1.56 -15.77
N ALA A 157 -18.55 2.64 -16.18
CA ALA A 157 -17.94 3.62 -17.08
C ALA A 157 -16.83 4.39 -16.34
N LYS A 158 -17.13 4.85 -15.14
CA LYS A 158 -16.18 5.54 -14.28
C LYS A 158 -15.04 4.63 -13.84
N ALA A 159 -15.36 3.37 -13.49
CA ALA A 159 -14.36 2.35 -13.16
C ALA A 159 -13.35 2.17 -14.30
N ALA A 160 -13.85 2.01 -15.54
CA ALA A 160 -12.99 1.89 -16.71
C ALA A 160 -12.11 3.13 -16.94
N GLN A 161 -12.64 4.32 -16.68
CA GLN A 161 -11.88 5.57 -16.79
C GLN A 161 -10.70 5.58 -15.79
N TYR A 162 -10.96 5.27 -14.52
CA TYR A 162 -9.92 5.25 -13.49
C TYR A 162 -8.87 4.17 -13.72
N TYR A 163 -9.26 2.95 -14.11
CA TYR A 163 -8.29 1.90 -14.45
C TYR A 163 -7.40 2.29 -15.63
N ARG A 164 -7.95 2.93 -16.67
CA ARG A 164 -7.14 3.45 -17.78
C ARG A 164 -6.16 4.51 -17.29
N SER A 165 -6.63 5.47 -16.50
CA SER A 165 -5.76 6.50 -15.91
C SER A 165 -4.64 5.89 -15.04
N ALA A 166 -4.92 4.81 -14.30
CA ALA A 166 -3.90 4.06 -13.56
C ALA A 166 -2.88 3.42 -14.51
N LEU A 167 -3.34 2.82 -15.62
CA LEU A 167 -2.49 2.19 -16.63
C LEU A 167 -1.71 3.21 -17.47
N ASP A 168 -2.16 4.45 -17.56
CA ASP A 168 -1.40 5.54 -18.17
C ASP A 168 -0.22 5.95 -17.28
N ARG A 169 -0.37 5.88 -15.95
CA ARG A 169 0.71 6.13 -14.98
C ARG A 169 1.69 4.94 -14.90
N ASN A 170 1.16 3.73 -14.88
CA ASN A 170 1.94 2.50 -14.83
C ASN A 170 1.29 1.42 -15.73
N LYS A 171 1.85 1.26 -16.93
CA LYS A 171 1.29 0.39 -18.00
C LYS A 171 1.16 -1.09 -17.60
N THR A 172 1.91 -1.51 -16.60
CA THR A 172 1.96 -2.91 -16.15
C THR A 172 1.41 -3.10 -14.75
N TYR A 173 0.67 -2.11 -14.21
CA TYR A 173 0.13 -2.20 -12.87
C TYR A 173 -0.92 -3.32 -12.77
N ALA A 174 -0.57 -4.37 -12.03
CA ALA A 174 -1.31 -5.63 -12.00
C ALA A 174 -2.79 -5.47 -11.60
N ASP A 175 -3.07 -4.63 -10.58
CA ASP A 175 -4.42 -4.48 -10.06
C ASP A 175 -5.33 -3.73 -11.04
N ALA A 176 -4.82 -2.71 -11.73
CA ALA A 176 -5.58 -2.03 -12.77
C ALA A 176 -5.81 -2.92 -13.99
N LEU A 177 -4.84 -3.76 -14.37
CA LEU A 177 -5.03 -4.76 -15.42
C LEU A 177 -6.13 -5.75 -15.04
N ARG A 178 -6.13 -6.24 -13.77
CA ARG A 178 -7.21 -7.11 -13.27
C ARG A 178 -8.56 -6.43 -13.31
N GLY A 179 -8.66 -5.20 -12.79
CA GLY A 179 -9.91 -4.43 -12.86
C GLY A 179 -10.44 -4.28 -14.28
N MET A 180 -9.57 -4.02 -15.27
CA MET A 180 -9.97 -3.97 -16.69
C MET A 180 -10.36 -5.32 -17.26
N MET A 181 -9.68 -6.42 -16.85
CA MET A 181 -10.07 -7.78 -17.26
C MET A 181 -11.46 -8.12 -16.75
N ASP A 182 -11.72 -7.93 -15.45
CA ASP A 182 -12.99 -8.27 -14.82
C ASP A 182 -14.14 -7.46 -15.44
N LEU A 183 -13.94 -6.16 -15.59
CA LEU A 183 -14.93 -5.27 -16.16
C LEU A 183 -15.26 -5.62 -17.62
N SER A 184 -14.25 -5.83 -18.46
CA SER A 184 -14.46 -6.18 -19.88
C SER A 184 -15.07 -7.58 -20.05
N TYR A 185 -14.74 -8.52 -19.15
CA TYR A 185 -15.35 -9.85 -19.15
C TYR A 185 -16.84 -9.81 -18.79
N GLN A 186 -17.19 -9.06 -17.73
CA GLN A 186 -18.58 -8.84 -17.34
C GLN A 186 -19.42 -8.21 -18.47
N GLN A 187 -18.80 -7.29 -19.21
CA GLN A 187 -19.40 -6.66 -20.39
C GLN A 187 -19.43 -7.56 -21.64
N LYS A 188 -18.94 -8.81 -21.54
CA LYS A 188 -18.78 -9.76 -22.65
C LYS A 188 -17.90 -9.24 -23.79
N ASN A 189 -17.04 -8.26 -23.49
CA ASN A 189 -16.06 -7.75 -24.45
C ASN A 189 -14.80 -8.63 -24.42
N TYR A 190 -14.95 -9.86 -24.91
CA TYR A 190 -13.92 -10.89 -24.81
C TYR A 190 -12.62 -10.54 -25.56
N LEU A 191 -12.70 -9.79 -26.67
CA LEU A 191 -11.49 -9.32 -27.36
C LEU A 191 -10.68 -8.35 -26.50
N GLN A 192 -11.35 -7.46 -25.80
CA GLN A 192 -10.70 -6.53 -24.89
C GLN A 192 -10.14 -7.26 -23.66
N THR A 193 -10.90 -8.20 -23.11
CA THR A 193 -10.45 -9.03 -21.98
C THR A 193 -9.17 -9.80 -22.35
N ARG A 194 -9.15 -10.45 -23.54
CA ARG A 194 -7.94 -11.12 -24.09
C ARG A 194 -6.73 -10.19 -24.10
N ALA A 195 -6.91 -8.96 -24.57
CA ALA A 195 -5.81 -7.99 -24.65
C ALA A 195 -5.24 -7.65 -23.26
N PHE A 196 -6.09 -7.49 -22.24
CA PHE A 196 -5.64 -7.24 -20.88
C PHE A 196 -5.02 -8.48 -20.21
N VAL A 197 -5.59 -9.66 -20.44
CA VAL A 197 -5.00 -10.94 -20.00
C VAL A 197 -3.59 -11.09 -20.56
N GLN A 198 -3.41 -10.85 -21.87
CA GLN A 198 -2.09 -10.94 -22.49
C GLN A 198 -1.11 -9.94 -21.87
N ARG A 199 -1.50 -8.67 -21.72
CA ARG A 199 -0.65 -7.66 -21.07
C ARG A 199 -0.26 -8.04 -19.64
N TYR A 200 -1.19 -8.65 -18.90
CA TYR A 200 -0.90 -9.14 -17.54
C TYR A 200 0.15 -10.25 -17.60
N LEU A 201 -0.06 -11.29 -18.43
CA LEU A 201 0.85 -12.43 -18.53
C LEU A 201 2.23 -12.08 -19.10
N ASP A 202 2.33 -11.01 -19.89
CA ASP A 202 3.61 -10.49 -20.40
C ASP A 202 4.42 -9.72 -19.34
N SER A 203 3.77 -9.23 -18.28
CA SER A 203 4.39 -8.33 -17.32
C SER A 203 4.36 -8.81 -15.87
N GLN A 204 3.53 -9.78 -15.56
CA GLN A 204 3.33 -10.32 -14.22
C GLN A 204 3.46 -11.85 -14.22
N PRO A 205 3.85 -12.44 -13.08
CA PRO A 205 3.74 -13.88 -12.88
C PRO A 205 2.30 -14.36 -13.12
N ALA A 206 2.13 -15.44 -13.83
CA ALA A 206 0.81 -16.04 -14.01
C ALA A 206 0.20 -16.43 -12.67
N SER A 207 -1.12 -16.27 -12.54
CA SER A 207 -1.90 -16.81 -11.42
C SER A 207 -2.97 -17.77 -11.94
N ALA A 208 -3.44 -18.67 -11.08
CA ALA A 208 -4.49 -19.62 -11.45
C ALA A 208 -5.75 -18.88 -11.95
N ALA A 209 -6.17 -17.83 -11.27
CA ALA A 209 -7.34 -17.04 -11.65
C ALA A 209 -7.19 -16.40 -13.06
N VAL A 210 -6.03 -15.81 -13.37
CA VAL A 210 -5.80 -15.20 -14.70
C VAL A 210 -5.73 -16.26 -15.80
N LEU A 211 -5.09 -17.41 -15.55
CA LEU A 211 -5.08 -18.50 -16.51
C LEU A 211 -6.46 -19.11 -16.73
N TRP A 212 -7.27 -19.20 -15.66
CA TRP A 212 -8.68 -19.61 -15.77
C TRP A 212 -9.50 -18.62 -16.61
N LEU A 213 -9.32 -17.32 -16.35
CA LEU A 213 -9.97 -16.29 -17.18
C LEU A 213 -9.52 -16.40 -18.64
N CYS A 214 -8.23 -16.66 -18.89
CA CYS A 214 -7.71 -16.93 -20.25
C CYS A 214 -8.45 -18.09 -20.92
N VAL A 215 -8.61 -19.22 -20.24
CA VAL A 215 -9.36 -20.38 -20.76
C VAL A 215 -10.77 -19.98 -21.16
N ASN A 216 -11.48 -19.28 -20.28
CA ASN A 216 -12.87 -18.90 -20.51
C ASN A 216 -13.00 -17.92 -21.70
N VAL A 217 -12.16 -16.88 -21.72
CA VAL A 217 -12.16 -15.87 -22.80
C VAL A 217 -11.86 -16.50 -24.15
N GLU A 218 -10.85 -17.37 -24.24
CA GLU A 218 -10.48 -18.01 -25.49
C GLU A 218 -11.55 -19.01 -25.99
N ARG A 219 -12.29 -19.63 -25.08
CA ARG A 219 -13.46 -20.45 -25.41
C ARG A 219 -14.61 -19.63 -25.98
N GLU A 220 -14.94 -18.51 -25.33
CA GLU A 220 -15.97 -17.58 -25.82
C GLU A 220 -15.62 -17.02 -27.22
N LEU A 221 -14.33 -16.86 -27.50
CA LEU A 221 -13.82 -16.43 -28.79
C LEU A 221 -13.63 -17.59 -29.78
N ALA A 222 -14.08 -18.83 -29.44
CA ALA A 222 -13.94 -20.05 -30.22
C ALA A 222 -12.47 -20.39 -30.62
N ASN A 223 -11.49 -19.86 -29.85
CA ASN A 223 -10.07 -20.14 -30.08
C ASN A 223 -9.60 -21.33 -29.22
N ARG A 224 -9.94 -22.54 -29.65
CA ARG A 224 -9.64 -23.76 -28.90
C ARG A 224 -8.15 -23.92 -28.61
N ALA A 225 -7.26 -23.63 -29.57
CA ALA A 225 -5.82 -23.81 -29.39
C ALA A 225 -5.25 -22.91 -28.28
N ALA A 226 -5.70 -21.67 -28.21
CA ALA A 226 -5.28 -20.74 -27.12
C ALA A 226 -5.90 -21.16 -25.78
N ALA A 227 -7.16 -21.58 -25.75
CA ALA A 227 -7.80 -22.12 -24.56
C ALA A 227 -7.04 -23.30 -23.97
N ASP A 228 -6.65 -24.27 -24.84
CA ASP A 228 -5.87 -25.46 -24.44
C ASP A 228 -4.48 -25.11 -23.93
N LYS A 229 -3.83 -24.08 -24.49
CA LYS A 229 -2.56 -23.54 -23.99
C LYS A 229 -2.70 -23.00 -22.57
N CYS A 230 -3.69 -22.17 -22.32
CA CYS A 230 -3.96 -21.63 -20.98
C CYS A 230 -4.33 -22.74 -19.99
N ALA A 231 -5.15 -23.71 -20.41
CA ALA A 231 -5.53 -24.86 -19.59
C ALA A 231 -4.33 -25.71 -19.20
N THR A 232 -3.37 -25.92 -20.14
CA THR A 232 -2.14 -26.65 -19.87
C THR A 232 -1.27 -25.93 -18.87
N GLN A 233 -1.09 -24.59 -19.01
CA GLN A 233 -0.35 -23.77 -18.07
C GLN A 233 -1.00 -23.77 -16.67
N LEU A 234 -2.34 -23.72 -16.62
CA LEU A 234 -3.09 -23.78 -15.37
C LEU A 234 -2.84 -25.10 -14.64
N ARG A 235 -2.98 -26.24 -15.32
CA ARG A 235 -2.75 -27.56 -14.71
C ARG A 235 -1.30 -27.77 -14.26
N SER A 236 -0.32 -27.35 -15.06
CA SER A 236 1.08 -27.54 -14.74
C SER A 236 1.59 -26.60 -13.64
N GLY A 237 1.13 -25.36 -13.65
CA GLY A 237 1.58 -24.34 -12.71
C GLY A 237 0.85 -24.35 -11.37
N PHE A 238 -0.43 -24.78 -11.36
CA PHE A 238 -1.32 -24.67 -10.20
C PHE A 238 -2.18 -25.94 -9.99
N PRO A 239 -1.56 -27.13 -9.90
CA PRO A 239 -2.27 -28.43 -9.96
C PRO A 239 -3.34 -28.63 -8.87
N THR A 240 -3.22 -27.94 -7.75
CA THR A 240 -4.13 -28.06 -6.58
C THR A 240 -5.09 -26.88 -6.43
N SER A 241 -5.11 -25.96 -7.42
CA SER A 241 -5.97 -24.78 -7.34
C SER A 241 -7.45 -25.11 -7.61
N PRO A 242 -8.39 -24.33 -7.05
CA PRO A 242 -9.82 -24.46 -7.35
C PRO A 242 -10.14 -24.34 -8.83
N GLU A 243 -9.38 -23.54 -9.59
CA GLU A 243 -9.57 -23.31 -11.01
C GLU A 243 -9.25 -24.58 -11.83
N VAL A 244 -8.33 -25.42 -11.39
CA VAL A 244 -8.09 -26.74 -12.04
C VAL A 244 -9.28 -27.67 -11.83
N ALA A 245 -9.89 -27.67 -10.65
CA ALA A 245 -11.11 -28.43 -10.41
C ALA A 245 -12.28 -27.96 -11.31
N GLN A 246 -12.43 -26.64 -11.46
CA GLN A 246 -13.42 -26.05 -12.39
C GLN A 246 -13.13 -26.45 -13.84
N LEU A 247 -11.85 -26.45 -14.27
CA LEU A 247 -11.45 -26.87 -15.59
C LEU A 247 -11.79 -28.37 -15.88
N GLN A 248 -11.59 -29.24 -14.88
CA GLN A 248 -11.93 -30.64 -14.99
C GLN A 248 -13.45 -30.85 -15.12
N ALA A 249 -14.25 -30.18 -14.27
CA ALA A 249 -15.71 -30.22 -14.35
C ALA A 249 -16.22 -29.77 -15.74
N LEU A 250 -15.63 -28.68 -16.25
CA LEU A 250 -15.96 -28.15 -17.57
C LEU A 250 -15.68 -29.16 -18.73
N GLN A 251 -14.64 -29.97 -18.62
CA GLN A 251 -14.29 -30.97 -19.60
C GLN A 251 -15.22 -32.19 -19.57
N GLN A 252 -15.68 -32.59 -18.37
CA GLN A 252 -16.65 -33.68 -18.21
C GLN A 252 -18.00 -33.33 -18.84
N THR A 253 -18.47 -32.09 -18.69
CA THR A 253 -19.72 -31.63 -19.29
C THR A 253 -19.69 -31.55 -20.80
N ASN A 254 -18.53 -31.32 -21.41
CA ASN A 254 -18.38 -31.24 -22.87
C ASN A 254 -17.98 -32.60 -23.54
N GLY A 255 -17.52 -33.56 -22.76
CA GLY A 255 -17.20 -34.93 -23.25
C GLY A 255 -18.38 -35.91 -23.26
N GLY A 256 -19.54 -35.49 -22.75
CA GLY A 256 -20.76 -36.29 -22.69
C GLY A 256 -21.78 -35.98 -23.81
N GLN A 257 -21.39 -35.16 -24.80
CA GLN A 257 -22.12 -34.94 -26.06
C GLN A 257 -21.36 -35.51 -27.24
#